data_2ed29518ce42a75e7a1fcfb1da2f8214
#
_entry.id   2ed29518ce42a75e7a1fcfb1da2f8214
#
_cell.length_a   1.000
_cell.length_b   1.000
_cell.length_c   1.000
_cell.angle_alpha   90.00
_cell.angle_beta   90.00
_cell.angle_gamma   90.00
#
_symmetry.space_group_name_H-M   'P 1'
#
loop_
_entity.id
_entity.type
_entity.pdbx_description
1 polymer ?
#
loop_
_entity_poly.entity_id
_entity_poly.type
_entity_poly.pdbx_seq_one_letter_code
_entity_poly.pdbx_strand_id
1 'polypeptide(L)'
;MPIRHLTRPLLSALAAVLLLLAGVAPAWAGFELPPLPYAADALEPVIDTTTMTIHHDRHHAAYVANLNAQIEANPQLAELSLEALQGQITSVPVAARTAIRNNGGGHWNHSQFWAVMAPVGQGGAPSPELLTAIEASFGSLEAMQAQFNQAAAARFGSGWAWLIRKPNGALAISSTANQDNPLMNLRGIERGTPLLGLDVWEHAYYLKYQNRRPDYIAAWWELVNWSEVNRRFAAAQPSSRQASP
;
A
#
# COMPACT_ATOMS: atom_id res chain seq x y z
N MET A 1 42.86 73.75 48.16
CA MET A 1 41.64 73.43 47.38
C MET A 1 41.90 72.12 46.68
N PRO A 2 41.25 71.00 46.99
CA PRO A 2 41.44 69.72 46.31
C PRO A 2 40.40 69.55 45.23
N ILE A 3 40.90 69.14 44.09
CA ILE A 3 40.10 68.78 42.87
C ILE A 3 39.50 67.41 43.09
N ARG A 4 38.17 67.29 43.01
CA ARG A 4 37.43 66.02 43.04
C ARG A 4 37.40 65.39 41.65
N HIS A 5 38.01 64.26 41.51
CA HIS A 5 37.82 63.39 40.32
C HIS A 5 36.50 62.61 40.43
N LEU A 6 35.61 62.88 39.50
CA LEU A 6 34.39 62.11 39.28
C LEU A 6 34.74 60.95 38.42
N THR A 7 34.72 59.76 38.99
CA THR A 7 34.75 58.47 38.22
C THR A 7 33.35 58.13 37.81
N ARG A 8 33.12 58.06 36.50
CA ARG A 8 31.91 57.51 35.91
C ARG A 8 32.02 55.95 35.85
N PRO A 9 31.02 55.19 36.21
CA PRO A 9 31.01 53.74 35.95
C PRO A 9 30.60 53.50 34.51
N LEU A 10 31.41 52.72 33.80
CA LEU A 10 31.11 52.14 32.51
C LEU A 10 30.11 51.02 32.74
N LEU A 11 28.85 51.23 32.31
CA LEU A 11 27.86 50.16 32.18
C LEU A 11 28.20 49.37 30.92
N SER A 12 28.76 48.18 31.12
CA SER A 12 28.90 47.18 30.05
C SER A 12 27.54 46.57 29.77
N ALA A 13 26.92 46.96 28.65
CA ALA A 13 25.74 46.31 28.13
C ALA A 13 26.13 44.98 27.49
N LEU A 14 25.88 43.86 28.18
CA LEU A 14 26.00 42.51 27.65
C LEU A 14 24.78 42.26 26.77
N ALA A 15 24.91 42.43 25.47
CA ALA A 15 23.88 42.04 24.52
C ALA A 15 23.87 40.49 24.38
N ALA A 16 22.94 39.85 25.04
CA ALA A 16 22.67 38.42 24.84
C ALA A 16 22.03 38.21 23.47
N VAL A 17 22.81 37.74 22.50
CA VAL A 17 22.31 37.28 21.22
C VAL A 17 21.70 35.90 21.46
N LEU A 18 20.39 35.83 21.66
CA LEU A 18 19.64 34.57 21.55
C LEU A 18 19.64 34.15 20.07
N LEU A 19 20.53 33.25 19.68
CA LEU A 19 20.40 32.48 18.47
C LEU A 19 19.20 31.51 18.66
N LEU A 20 18.04 31.89 18.14
CA LEU A 20 16.94 30.98 17.88
C LEU A 20 17.41 29.99 16.80
N LEU A 21 17.94 28.86 17.24
CA LEU A 21 18.03 27.67 16.40
C LEU A 21 16.59 27.19 16.14
N ALA A 22 15.95 27.81 15.14
CA ALA A 22 14.78 27.22 14.53
C ALA A 22 15.26 25.91 13.91
N GLY A 23 15.04 24.81 14.61
CA GLY A 23 15.24 23.48 14.06
C GLY A 23 14.40 23.40 12.80
N VAL A 24 15.06 23.38 11.64
CA VAL A 24 14.40 23.07 10.37
C VAL A 24 13.96 21.62 10.54
N ALA A 25 12.67 21.40 10.82
CA ALA A 25 12.11 20.07 10.74
C ALA A 25 12.47 19.50 9.37
N PRO A 26 12.94 18.25 9.28
CA PRO A 26 13.23 17.67 7.98
C PRO A 26 11.98 17.83 7.12
N ALA A 27 12.13 18.40 5.94
CA ALA A 27 11.04 18.50 4.98
C ALA A 27 10.56 17.07 4.67
N TRP A 28 9.26 16.82 4.79
CA TRP A 28 8.70 15.54 4.39
C TRP A 28 9.06 15.25 2.93
N ALA A 29 9.73 14.11 2.69
CA ALA A 29 10.27 13.79 1.37
C ALA A 29 9.20 13.34 0.35
N GLY A 30 7.97 13.13 0.82
CA GLY A 30 6.89 12.60 -0.01
C GLY A 30 6.91 11.08 -0.15
N PHE A 31 5.81 10.55 -0.66
CA PHE A 31 5.75 9.18 -1.14
C PHE A 31 6.38 9.11 -2.52
N GLU A 32 7.10 8.04 -2.81
CA GLU A 32 7.77 7.81 -4.09
C GLU A 32 7.05 6.74 -4.90
N LEU A 33 7.08 6.86 -6.22
CA LEU A 33 6.66 5.78 -7.12
C LEU A 33 7.73 4.68 -7.06
N PRO A 34 7.44 3.49 -6.49
CA PRO A 34 8.42 2.42 -6.44
C PRO A 34 8.69 1.91 -7.88
N PRO A 35 9.94 1.58 -8.23
CA PRO A 35 10.22 0.97 -9.53
C PRO A 35 9.51 -0.38 -9.64
N LEU A 36 9.19 -0.79 -10.87
CA LEU A 36 8.78 -2.17 -11.13
C LEU A 36 9.90 -3.14 -10.73
N PRO A 37 9.60 -4.27 -10.08
CA PRO A 37 10.62 -5.25 -9.70
C PRO A 37 11.12 -6.10 -10.89
N TYR A 38 10.61 -5.86 -12.08
CA TYR A 38 10.93 -6.52 -13.35
C TYR A 38 10.76 -5.53 -14.51
N ALA A 39 11.26 -5.87 -15.70
CA ALA A 39 11.06 -5.05 -16.90
C ALA A 39 9.56 -5.02 -17.31
N ALA A 40 9.13 -3.94 -17.95
CA ALA A 40 7.72 -3.76 -18.30
C ALA A 40 7.16 -4.84 -19.26
N ASP A 41 8.02 -5.49 -20.05
CA ASP A 41 7.68 -6.59 -20.95
C ASP A 41 7.79 -7.99 -20.31
N ALA A 42 8.28 -8.06 -19.06
CA ALA A 42 8.59 -9.34 -18.42
C ALA A 42 7.34 -10.19 -18.07
N LEU A 43 6.16 -9.58 -18.06
CA LEU A 43 4.89 -10.28 -17.80
C LEU A 43 4.18 -10.76 -19.07
N GLU A 44 4.80 -10.57 -20.24
CA GLU A 44 4.31 -11.17 -21.47
C GLU A 44 4.39 -12.73 -21.38
N PRO A 45 3.49 -13.46 -21.98
CA PRO A 45 2.35 -13.00 -22.79
C PRO A 45 1.07 -12.71 -21.96
N VAL A 46 1.10 -12.70 -20.63
CA VAL A 46 -0.09 -12.56 -19.79
C VAL A 46 -0.56 -11.11 -19.72
N ILE A 47 0.31 -10.17 -19.37
CA ILE A 47 0.00 -8.74 -19.40
C ILE A 47 0.93 -8.10 -20.43
N ASP A 48 0.36 -7.32 -21.35
CA ASP A 48 1.13 -6.69 -22.42
C ASP A 48 1.95 -5.48 -21.90
N THR A 49 3.08 -5.23 -22.57
CA THR A 49 4.03 -4.16 -22.24
C THR A 49 3.37 -2.78 -22.18
N THR A 50 2.42 -2.51 -23.09
CA THR A 50 1.73 -1.22 -23.13
C THR A 50 0.86 -1.02 -21.89
N THR A 51 0.11 -2.06 -21.49
CA THR A 51 -0.65 -2.06 -20.25
C THR A 51 0.28 -1.80 -19.06
N MET A 52 1.39 -2.53 -18.94
CA MET A 52 2.32 -2.36 -17.82
C MET A 52 2.90 -0.93 -17.74
N THR A 53 3.33 -0.39 -18.87
CA THR A 53 3.89 0.96 -18.94
C THR A 53 2.86 2.04 -18.54
N ILE A 54 1.65 1.97 -19.10
CA ILE A 54 0.60 2.94 -18.76
C ILE A 54 0.15 2.77 -17.30
N HIS A 55 -0.01 1.54 -16.85
CA HIS A 55 -0.51 1.22 -15.53
C HIS A 55 0.45 1.71 -14.42
N HIS A 56 1.75 1.51 -14.61
CA HIS A 56 2.77 2.00 -13.68
C HIS A 56 3.06 3.50 -13.88
N ASP A 57 3.47 3.92 -15.07
CA ASP A 57 4.05 5.27 -15.28
C ASP A 57 2.98 6.37 -15.37
N ARG A 58 1.69 6.01 -15.51
CA ARG A 58 0.58 6.96 -15.59
C ARG A 58 -0.39 6.80 -14.43
N HIS A 59 -1.03 5.62 -14.27
CA HIS A 59 -2.04 5.44 -13.23
C HIS A 59 -1.42 5.44 -11.83
N HIS A 60 -0.41 4.60 -11.56
CA HIS A 60 0.23 4.58 -10.24
C HIS A 60 0.96 5.89 -9.95
N ALA A 61 1.69 6.46 -10.90
CA ALA A 61 2.34 7.76 -10.75
C ALA A 61 1.35 8.88 -10.38
N ALA A 62 0.15 8.89 -11.00
CA ALA A 62 -0.87 9.87 -10.68
C ALA A 62 -1.41 9.71 -9.24
N TYR A 63 -1.60 8.47 -8.77
CA TYR A 63 -1.99 8.23 -7.37
C TYR A 63 -0.94 8.77 -6.39
N VAL A 64 0.35 8.53 -6.66
CA VAL A 64 1.45 9.07 -5.84
C VAL A 64 1.44 10.59 -5.81
N ALA A 65 1.39 11.23 -6.98
CA ALA A 65 1.39 12.70 -7.09
C ALA A 65 0.19 13.32 -6.36
N ASN A 66 -1.01 12.78 -6.58
CA ASN A 66 -2.23 13.28 -5.94
C ASN A 66 -2.24 13.04 -4.42
N LEU A 67 -1.68 11.91 -3.94
CA LEU A 67 -1.52 11.67 -2.51
C LEU A 67 -0.58 12.70 -1.89
N ASN A 68 0.58 12.94 -2.52
CA ASN A 68 1.56 13.92 -2.04
C ASN A 68 0.95 15.32 -1.91
N ALA A 69 0.18 15.76 -2.91
CA ALA A 69 -0.53 17.03 -2.83
C ALA A 69 -1.52 17.10 -1.64
N GLN A 70 -2.15 15.97 -1.28
CA GLN A 70 -3.03 15.93 -0.11
C GLN A 70 -2.25 15.98 1.21
N ILE A 71 -1.08 15.35 1.28
CA ILE A 71 -0.24 15.40 2.48
C ILE A 71 0.36 16.81 2.66
N GLU A 72 0.81 17.46 1.58
CA GLU A 72 1.26 18.86 1.62
C GLU A 72 0.18 19.80 2.17
N ALA A 73 -1.07 19.59 1.76
CA ALA A 73 -2.22 20.35 2.28
C ALA A 73 -2.64 19.96 3.70
N ASN A 74 -2.15 18.83 4.23
CA ASN A 74 -2.48 18.29 5.56
C ASN A 74 -1.21 17.80 6.28
N PRO A 75 -0.28 18.70 6.67
CA PRO A 75 1.05 18.33 7.20
C PRO A 75 1.02 17.42 8.44
N GLN A 76 -0.06 17.44 9.21
CA GLN A 76 -0.26 16.56 10.36
C GLN A 76 -0.34 15.06 9.99
N LEU A 77 -0.48 14.73 8.71
CA LEU A 77 -0.52 13.36 8.20
C LEU A 77 0.85 12.90 7.67
N ALA A 78 1.83 13.80 7.56
CA ALA A 78 3.13 13.55 6.93
C ALA A 78 3.97 12.48 7.67
N GLU A 79 3.76 12.33 8.99
CA GLU A 79 4.48 11.34 9.81
C GLU A 79 3.88 9.92 9.72
N LEU A 80 2.75 9.78 9.04
CA LEU A 80 2.09 8.47 8.93
C LEU A 80 2.64 7.69 7.75
N SER A 81 2.95 6.41 7.97
CA SER A 81 3.21 5.50 6.86
C SER A 81 1.97 5.32 5.98
N LEU A 82 2.17 4.84 4.76
CA LEU A 82 1.07 4.59 3.83
C LEU A 82 0.05 3.59 4.41
N GLU A 83 0.52 2.53 5.08
CA GLU A 83 -0.33 1.56 5.78
C GLU A 83 -1.12 2.19 6.93
N ALA A 84 -0.47 3.07 7.71
CA ALA A 84 -1.14 3.78 8.80
C ALA A 84 -2.23 4.71 8.27
N LEU A 85 -1.99 5.44 7.18
CA LEU A 85 -3.00 6.26 6.50
C LEU A 85 -4.20 5.42 6.06
N GLN A 86 -3.98 4.24 5.47
CA GLN A 86 -5.06 3.35 5.06
C GLN A 86 -5.80 2.77 6.27
N GLY A 87 -5.07 2.26 7.26
CA GLY A 87 -5.65 1.65 8.47
C GLY A 87 -6.46 2.61 9.34
N GLN A 88 -6.16 3.91 9.25
CA GLN A 88 -6.81 4.97 10.03
C GLN A 88 -7.63 5.93 9.16
N ILE A 89 -8.10 5.49 8.01
CA ILE A 89 -8.76 6.37 7.02
C ILE A 89 -9.96 7.14 7.59
N THR A 90 -10.68 6.58 8.57
CA THR A 90 -11.78 7.26 9.24
C THR A 90 -11.33 8.41 10.15
N SER A 91 -10.07 8.44 10.56
CA SER A 91 -9.46 9.50 11.38
C SER A 91 -8.84 10.62 10.53
N VAL A 92 -8.70 10.42 9.23
CA VAL A 92 -8.25 11.47 8.31
C VAL A 92 -9.28 12.61 8.28
N PRO A 93 -8.85 13.90 8.23
CA PRO A 93 -9.76 15.04 8.12
C PRO A 93 -10.81 14.84 7.01
N VAL A 94 -12.06 15.16 7.30
CA VAL A 94 -13.20 14.87 6.39
C VAL A 94 -12.97 15.45 4.99
N ALA A 95 -12.43 16.66 4.92
CA ALA A 95 -12.16 17.34 3.64
C ALA A 95 -11.12 16.61 2.76
N ALA A 96 -10.12 15.96 3.36
CA ALA A 96 -9.06 15.24 2.66
C ALA A 96 -9.36 13.73 2.50
N ARG A 97 -10.27 13.19 3.30
CA ARG A 97 -10.49 11.74 3.46
C ARG A 97 -10.74 11.02 2.14
N THR A 98 -11.62 11.53 1.30
CA THR A 98 -11.95 10.90 0.02
C THR A 98 -10.75 10.87 -0.91
N ALA A 99 -9.99 11.96 -0.99
CA ALA A 99 -8.81 12.04 -1.83
C ALA A 99 -7.69 11.10 -1.33
N ILE A 100 -7.45 11.05 -0.01
CA ILE A 100 -6.46 10.15 0.61
C ILE A 100 -6.90 8.68 0.50
N ARG A 101 -8.19 8.37 0.69
CA ARG A 101 -8.74 7.02 0.47
C ARG A 101 -8.46 6.55 -0.95
N ASN A 102 -8.77 7.38 -1.95
CA ASN A 102 -8.62 7.00 -3.35
C ASN A 102 -7.15 6.94 -3.78
N ASN A 103 -6.38 7.99 -3.51
CA ASN A 103 -5.00 8.09 -4.00
C ASN A 103 -4.02 7.31 -3.12
N GLY A 104 -4.18 7.33 -1.80
CA GLY A 104 -3.40 6.50 -0.89
C GLY A 104 -3.71 5.00 -1.07
N GLY A 105 -5.00 4.66 -1.24
CA GLY A 105 -5.41 3.31 -1.61
C GLY A 105 -4.83 2.88 -2.94
N GLY A 106 -4.92 3.74 -3.97
CA GLY A 106 -4.33 3.49 -5.29
C GLY A 106 -2.83 3.26 -5.21
N HIS A 107 -2.10 4.13 -4.51
CA HIS A 107 -0.66 3.96 -4.34
C HIS A 107 -0.33 2.64 -3.61
N TRP A 108 -0.98 2.36 -2.50
CA TRP A 108 -0.73 1.13 -1.74
C TRP A 108 -1.07 -0.13 -2.55
N ASN A 109 -2.25 -0.17 -3.16
CA ASN A 109 -2.73 -1.33 -3.93
C ASN A 109 -1.79 -1.68 -5.07
N HIS A 110 -1.35 -0.67 -5.85
CA HIS A 110 -0.45 -0.89 -6.99
C HIS A 110 0.96 -1.30 -6.53
N SER A 111 1.49 -0.71 -5.45
CA SER A 111 2.77 -1.15 -4.86
C SER A 111 2.73 -2.62 -4.46
N GLN A 112 1.60 -3.08 -3.90
CA GLN A 112 1.38 -4.49 -3.57
C GLN A 112 1.27 -5.35 -4.82
N PHE A 113 0.55 -4.87 -5.84
CA PHE A 113 0.27 -5.60 -7.08
C PHE A 113 1.56 -5.92 -7.85
N TRP A 114 2.46 -4.94 -7.98
CA TRP A 114 3.76 -5.19 -8.62
C TRP A 114 4.57 -6.26 -7.91
N ALA A 115 4.60 -6.24 -6.59
CA ALA A 115 5.42 -7.16 -5.80
C ALA A 115 4.86 -8.61 -5.80
N VAL A 116 3.54 -8.79 -5.89
CA VAL A 116 2.92 -10.13 -5.91
C VAL A 116 2.89 -10.78 -7.29
N MET A 117 3.49 -10.14 -8.30
CA MET A 117 3.66 -10.72 -9.64
C MET A 117 5.14 -10.99 -9.92
N ALA A 118 5.39 -11.97 -10.78
CA ALA A 118 6.71 -12.32 -11.32
C ALA A 118 6.53 -12.82 -12.76
N PRO A 119 7.60 -12.81 -13.58
CA PRO A 119 7.56 -13.42 -14.90
C PRO A 119 7.10 -14.87 -14.85
N VAL A 120 6.43 -15.34 -15.92
CA VAL A 120 5.91 -16.71 -16.01
C VAL A 120 7.01 -17.73 -15.64
N GLY A 121 6.66 -18.63 -14.73
CA GLY A 121 7.57 -19.68 -14.25
C GLY A 121 8.59 -19.24 -13.19
N GLN A 122 8.61 -17.95 -12.78
CA GLN A 122 9.55 -17.44 -11.79
C GLN A 122 8.90 -17.16 -10.41
N GLY A 123 7.61 -17.34 -10.28
CA GLY A 123 6.87 -17.03 -9.04
C GLY A 123 7.08 -18.04 -7.90
N GLY A 124 7.65 -19.21 -8.19
CA GLY A 124 7.82 -20.30 -7.21
C GLY A 124 6.51 -21.02 -6.90
N ALA A 125 6.36 -21.49 -5.65
CA ALA A 125 5.19 -22.21 -5.18
C ALA A 125 4.79 -21.77 -3.76
N PRO A 126 3.54 -21.98 -3.33
CA PRO A 126 3.14 -21.79 -1.94
C PRO A 126 3.98 -22.65 -0.99
N SER A 127 4.40 -22.08 0.14
CA SER A 127 5.13 -22.85 1.17
C SER A 127 4.23 -23.89 1.82
N PRO A 128 4.79 -24.93 2.46
CA PRO A 128 4.01 -25.92 3.19
C PRO A 128 3.09 -25.30 4.26
N GLU A 129 3.58 -24.26 4.94
CA GLU A 129 2.81 -23.54 5.99
C GLU A 129 1.64 -22.77 5.38
N LEU A 130 1.86 -22.10 4.22
CA LEU A 130 0.80 -21.42 3.49
C LEU A 130 -0.21 -22.41 2.94
N LEU A 131 0.24 -23.53 2.37
CA LEU A 131 -0.66 -24.59 1.89
C LEU A 131 -1.53 -25.15 3.02
N THR A 132 -0.93 -25.45 4.19
CA THR A 132 -1.69 -25.90 5.36
C THR A 132 -2.77 -24.89 5.75
N ALA A 133 -2.45 -23.58 5.74
CA ALA A 133 -3.43 -22.54 6.06
C ALA A 133 -4.53 -22.41 4.98
N ILE A 134 -4.17 -22.58 3.71
CA ILE A 134 -5.12 -22.62 2.58
C ILE A 134 -6.06 -23.83 2.72
N GLU A 135 -5.52 -25.02 2.95
CA GLU A 135 -6.31 -26.24 3.14
C GLU A 135 -7.27 -26.12 4.32
N ALA A 136 -6.79 -25.57 5.44
CA ALA A 136 -7.64 -25.36 6.63
C ALA A 136 -8.77 -24.34 6.38
N SER A 137 -8.58 -23.37 5.50
CA SER A 137 -9.55 -22.29 5.26
C SER A 137 -10.48 -22.58 4.08
N PHE A 138 -10.00 -23.29 3.05
CA PHE A 138 -10.70 -23.46 1.77
C PHE A 138 -10.84 -24.93 1.30
N GLY A 139 -10.13 -25.85 1.93
CA GLY A 139 -10.12 -27.28 1.57
C GLY A 139 -9.01 -27.65 0.58
N SER A 140 -8.65 -26.78 -0.35
CA SER A 140 -7.49 -26.96 -1.27
C SER A 140 -7.05 -25.65 -1.90
N LEU A 141 -5.90 -25.65 -2.56
CA LEU A 141 -5.41 -24.51 -3.34
C LEU A 141 -6.37 -24.18 -4.49
N GLU A 142 -6.87 -25.18 -5.19
CA GLU A 142 -7.81 -25.03 -6.32
C GLU A 142 -9.14 -24.44 -5.83
N ALA A 143 -9.63 -24.85 -4.67
CA ALA A 143 -10.85 -24.31 -4.07
C ALA A 143 -10.65 -22.83 -3.66
N MET A 144 -9.49 -22.48 -3.13
CA MET A 144 -9.12 -21.08 -2.85
C MET A 144 -9.08 -20.25 -4.13
N GLN A 145 -8.41 -20.75 -5.18
CA GLN A 145 -8.34 -20.07 -6.49
C GLN A 145 -9.73 -19.90 -7.12
N ALA A 146 -10.60 -20.91 -7.04
CA ALA A 146 -11.97 -20.81 -7.53
C ALA A 146 -12.77 -19.71 -6.81
N GLN A 147 -12.67 -19.62 -5.48
CA GLN A 147 -13.33 -18.56 -4.70
C GLN A 147 -12.75 -17.18 -5.01
N PHE A 148 -11.44 -17.08 -5.19
CA PHE A 148 -10.77 -15.83 -5.59
C PHE A 148 -11.25 -15.37 -6.97
N ASN A 149 -11.26 -16.27 -7.95
CA ASN A 149 -11.72 -15.99 -9.31
C ASN A 149 -13.19 -15.54 -9.32
N GLN A 150 -14.04 -16.20 -8.54
CA GLN A 150 -15.44 -15.80 -8.38
C GLN A 150 -15.55 -14.38 -7.79
N ALA A 151 -14.79 -14.05 -6.73
CA ALA A 151 -14.80 -12.73 -6.12
C ALA A 151 -14.32 -11.65 -7.10
N ALA A 152 -13.26 -11.95 -7.87
CA ALA A 152 -12.70 -11.06 -8.89
C ALA A 152 -13.68 -10.81 -10.04
N ALA A 153 -14.30 -11.87 -10.57
CA ALA A 153 -15.27 -11.77 -11.65
C ALA A 153 -16.57 -11.08 -11.23
N ALA A 154 -17.04 -11.35 -10.00
CA ALA A 154 -18.26 -10.76 -9.44
C ALA A 154 -18.10 -9.30 -9.00
N ARG A 155 -16.87 -8.75 -8.92
CA ARG A 155 -16.65 -7.35 -8.59
C ARG A 155 -17.24 -6.47 -9.68
N PHE A 156 -18.42 -5.89 -9.40
CA PHE A 156 -19.08 -4.99 -10.34
C PHE A 156 -18.29 -3.68 -10.45
N GLY A 157 -17.95 -3.28 -11.68
CA GLY A 157 -17.14 -2.10 -11.95
C GLY A 157 -15.66 -2.29 -11.58
N SER A 158 -15.03 -1.20 -11.19
CA SER A 158 -13.62 -1.15 -10.80
C SER A 158 -13.41 -1.62 -9.36
N GLY A 159 -12.32 -2.29 -9.11
CA GLY A 159 -11.94 -2.73 -7.77
C GLY A 159 -10.87 -3.80 -7.76
N TRP A 160 -10.80 -4.54 -6.66
CA TRP A 160 -9.76 -5.50 -6.36
C TRP A 160 -10.34 -6.78 -5.77
N ALA A 161 -9.71 -7.90 -6.01
CA ALA A 161 -9.90 -9.15 -5.27
C ALA A 161 -8.68 -9.44 -4.40
N TRP A 162 -8.91 -10.00 -3.21
CA TRP A 162 -7.87 -10.17 -2.19
C TRP A 162 -7.91 -11.56 -1.58
N LEU A 163 -6.72 -12.15 -1.36
CA LEU A 163 -6.50 -13.15 -0.34
C LEU A 163 -5.95 -12.44 0.90
N ILE A 164 -6.64 -12.55 2.02
CA ILE A 164 -6.26 -11.88 3.27
C ILE A 164 -6.02 -12.90 4.39
N ARG A 165 -5.16 -12.51 5.33
CA ARG A 165 -5.07 -13.16 6.64
C ARG A 165 -5.81 -12.33 7.67
N LYS A 166 -6.84 -12.93 8.28
CA LYS A 166 -7.64 -12.29 9.33
C LYS A 166 -6.88 -12.24 10.67
N PRO A 167 -7.27 -11.36 11.60
CA PRO A 167 -6.62 -11.27 12.92
C PRO A 167 -6.61 -12.58 13.71
N ASN A 168 -7.59 -13.45 13.47
CA ASN A 168 -7.66 -14.80 14.10
C ASN A 168 -6.76 -15.83 13.39
N GLY A 169 -6.00 -15.43 12.38
CA GLY A 169 -5.09 -16.29 11.63
C GLY A 169 -5.70 -17.03 10.43
N ALA A 170 -7.03 -17.10 10.32
CA ALA A 170 -7.69 -17.74 9.19
C ALA A 170 -7.48 -16.93 7.90
N LEU A 171 -7.44 -17.61 6.75
CA LEU A 171 -7.43 -16.96 5.45
C LEU A 171 -8.88 -16.73 4.99
N ALA A 172 -9.07 -15.66 4.20
CA ALA A 172 -10.35 -15.35 3.57
C ALA A 172 -10.14 -14.70 2.20
N ILE A 173 -11.13 -14.87 1.33
CA ILE A 173 -11.24 -14.12 0.07
C ILE A 173 -12.19 -12.97 0.28
N SER A 174 -11.79 -11.77 -0.15
CA SER A 174 -12.65 -10.60 -0.16
C SER A 174 -12.51 -9.81 -1.45
N SER A 175 -13.39 -8.86 -1.67
CA SER A 175 -13.25 -7.89 -2.77
C SER A 175 -13.68 -6.51 -2.34
N THR A 176 -13.00 -5.49 -2.87
CA THR A 176 -13.23 -4.09 -2.55
C THR A 176 -13.48 -3.27 -3.81
N ALA A 177 -14.32 -2.24 -3.69
CA ALA A 177 -14.60 -1.33 -4.81
C ALA A 177 -13.50 -0.26 -4.93
N ASN A 178 -13.31 0.23 -6.14
CA ASN A 178 -12.39 1.32 -6.46
C ASN A 178 -10.97 1.04 -5.92
N GLN A 179 -10.40 1.95 -5.11
CA GLN A 179 -9.08 1.78 -4.50
C GLN A 179 -9.14 1.42 -3.01
N ASP A 180 -10.30 1.00 -2.52
CA ASP A 180 -10.41 0.46 -1.17
C ASP A 180 -9.60 -0.83 -1.04
N ASN A 181 -9.10 -1.09 0.18
CA ASN A 181 -8.33 -2.28 0.47
C ASN A 181 -8.61 -2.81 1.90
N PRO A 182 -8.21 -4.06 2.21
CA PRO A 182 -8.49 -4.70 3.50
C PRO A 182 -7.80 -4.08 4.72
N LEU A 183 -6.90 -3.10 4.56
CA LEU A 183 -6.34 -2.35 5.68
C LEU A 183 -7.33 -1.31 6.22
N MET A 184 -8.22 -0.80 5.36
CA MET A 184 -9.10 0.32 5.69
C MET A 184 -10.13 -0.04 6.74
N ASN A 185 -10.28 0.81 7.77
CA ASN A 185 -11.30 0.70 8.81
C ASN A 185 -12.66 1.26 8.37
N LEU A 186 -13.13 0.85 7.19
CA LEU A 186 -14.40 1.25 6.61
C LEU A 186 -15.47 0.18 6.80
N ARG A 187 -16.73 0.64 6.98
CA ARG A 187 -17.88 -0.28 7.04
C ARG A 187 -18.02 -1.06 5.74
N GLY A 188 -18.22 -2.36 5.84
CA GLY A 188 -18.42 -3.25 4.69
C GLY A 188 -17.12 -3.78 4.06
N ILE A 189 -15.96 -3.37 4.59
CA ILE A 189 -14.68 -3.96 4.20
C ILE A 189 -14.33 -5.07 5.19
N GLU A 190 -14.06 -6.28 4.68
CA GLU A 190 -13.49 -7.36 5.47
C GLU A 190 -12.01 -7.08 5.70
N ARG A 191 -11.66 -6.79 6.95
CA ARG A 191 -10.30 -6.39 7.33
C ARG A 191 -9.38 -7.58 7.51
N GLY A 192 -8.14 -7.41 7.10
CA GLY A 192 -7.06 -8.37 7.29
C GLY A 192 -5.76 -7.88 6.68
N THR A 193 -4.70 -8.66 6.86
CA THR A 193 -3.43 -8.43 6.19
C THR A 193 -3.51 -8.98 4.76
N PRO A 194 -3.43 -8.17 3.72
CA PRO A 194 -3.45 -8.64 2.33
C PRO A 194 -2.19 -9.44 2.02
N LEU A 195 -2.39 -10.65 1.52
CA LEU A 195 -1.32 -11.55 1.07
C LEU A 195 -1.17 -11.50 -0.45
N LEU A 196 -2.31 -11.44 -1.15
CA LEU A 196 -2.40 -11.41 -2.60
C LEU A 196 -3.51 -10.43 -3.01
N GLY A 197 -3.30 -9.67 -4.06
CA GLY A 197 -4.27 -8.73 -4.59
C GLY A 197 -4.26 -8.74 -6.11
N LEU A 198 -5.45 -8.77 -6.73
CA LEU A 198 -5.65 -8.67 -8.17
C LEU A 198 -6.42 -7.42 -8.50
N ASP A 199 -5.86 -6.59 -9.36
CA ASP A 199 -6.53 -5.44 -9.95
C ASP A 199 -7.54 -5.90 -11.00
N VAL A 200 -8.83 -5.56 -10.81
CA VAL A 200 -9.89 -5.79 -11.78
C VAL A 200 -10.49 -4.49 -12.32
N TRP A 201 -9.79 -3.37 -12.14
CA TRP A 201 -10.04 -2.18 -12.94
C TRP A 201 -9.80 -2.50 -14.41
N GLU A 202 -10.60 -1.94 -15.30
CA GLU A 202 -10.47 -2.21 -16.75
C GLU A 202 -9.11 -1.80 -17.32
N HIS A 203 -8.48 -0.77 -16.78
CA HIS A 203 -7.14 -0.35 -17.20
C HIS A 203 -6.06 -1.43 -17.00
N ALA A 204 -6.28 -2.40 -16.11
CA ALA A 204 -5.33 -3.47 -15.84
C ALA A 204 -5.30 -4.55 -16.93
N TYR A 205 -6.37 -4.65 -17.75
CA TYR A 205 -6.50 -5.78 -18.68
C TYR A 205 -7.15 -5.45 -20.03
N TYR A 206 -7.77 -4.27 -20.20
CA TYR A 206 -8.66 -4.02 -21.36
C TYR A 206 -7.93 -4.02 -22.70
N LEU A 207 -6.69 -3.55 -22.79
CA LEU A 207 -5.95 -3.52 -24.05
C LEU A 207 -5.76 -4.92 -24.64
N LYS A 208 -5.55 -5.93 -23.78
CA LYS A 208 -5.35 -7.30 -24.23
C LYS A 208 -6.62 -8.17 -24.21
N TYR A 209 -7.40 -8.06 -23.16
CA TYR A 209 -8.55 -8.96 -22.92
C TYR A 209 -9.90 -8.33 -23.26
N GLN A 210 -9.97 -7.01 -23.45
CA GLN A 210 -11.19 -6.24 -23.63
C GLN A 210 -12.23 -6.58 -22.54
N ASN A 211 -13.44 -7.01 -22.93
CA ASN A 211 -14.51 -7.36 -21.98
C ASN A 211 -14.33 -8.76 -21.32
N ARG A 212 -13.29 -9.50 -21.69
CA ARG A 212 -13.07 -10.87 -21.20
C ARG A 212 -12.31 -10.88 -19.87
N ARG A 213 -12.85 -10.23 -18.85
CA ARG A 213 -12.25 -10.22 -17.49
C ARG A 213 -11.97 -11.64 -16.95
N PRO A 214 -12.84 -12.65 -17.14
CA PRO A 214 -12.53 -14.02 -16.71
C PRO A 214 -11.26 -14.60 -17.31
N ASP A 215 -10.95 -14.30 -18.58
CA ASP A 215 -9.73 -14.79 -19.24
C ASP A 215 -8.48 -14.16 -18.64
N TYR A 216 -8.54 -12.85 -18.32
CA TYR A 216 -7.48 -12.16 -17.60
C TYR A 216 -7.25 -12.76 -16.21
N ILE A 217 -8.33 -12.98 -15.44
CA ILE A 217 -8.25 -13.57 -14.10
C ILE A 217 -7.59 -14.96 -14.16
N ALA A 218 -7.98 -15.78 -15.13
CA ALA A 218 -7.43 -17.12 -15.30
C ALA A 218 -5.95 -17.09 -15.68
N ALA A 219 -5.55 -16.24 -16.62
CA ALA A 219 -4.18 -16.12 -17.07
C ALA A 219 -3.25 -15.52 -15.98
N TRP A 220 -3.77 -14.61 -15.14
CA TRP A 220 -2.98 -13.93 -14.12
C TRP A 220 -2.34 -14.87 -13.09
N TRP A 221 -2.91 -16.05 -12.83
CA TRP A 221 -2.33 -17.03 -11.91
C TRP A 221 -0.94 -17.51 -12.32
N GLU A 222 -0.59 -17.43 -13.62
CA GLU A 222 0.76 -17.75 -14.12
C GLU A 222 1.83 -16.74 -13.64
N LEU A 223 1.38 -15.55 -13.21
CA LEU A 223 2.24 -14.46 -12.77
C LEU A 223 2.39 -14.40 -11.24
N VAL A 224 1.65 -15.20 -10.48
CA VAL A 224 1.68 -15.06 -9.01
C VAL A 224 3.06 -15.35 -8.45
N ASN A 225 3.63 -14.36 -7.77
CA ASN A 225 4.88 -14.46 -7.03
C ASN A 225 4.64 -15.11 -5.66
N TRP A 226 4.57 -16.44 -5.64
CA TRP A 226 4.37 -17.18 -4.41
C TRP A 226 5.46 -16.95 -3.38
N SER A 227 6.69 -16.67 -3.79
CA SER A 227 7.78 -16.31 -2.86
C SER A 227 7.43 -15.07 -2.03
N GLU A 228 6.88 -14.04 -2.68
CA GLU A 228 6.41 -12.83 -1.97
C GLU A 228 5.16 -13.11 -1.12
N VAL A 229 4.22 -13.91 -1.61
CA VAL A 229 3.02 -14.31 -0.84
C VAL A 229 3.43 -15.08 0.43
N ASN A 230 4.39 -16.01 0.32
CA ASN A 230 4.96 -16.75 1.46
C ASN A 230 5.59 -15.79 2.48
N ARG A 231 6.39 -14.82 2.02
CA ARG A 231 7.02 -13.81 2.87
C ARG A 231 5.97 -12.99 3.64
N ARG A 232 4.90 -12.56 2.95
CA ARG A 232 3.79 -11.81 3.56
C ARG A 232 3.04 -12.65 4.57
N PHE A 233 2.77 -13.90 4.23
CA PHE A 233 2.09 -14.83 5.13
C PHE A 233 2.90 -15.05 6.41
N ALA A 234 4.22 -15.25 6.31
CA ALA A 234 5.11 -15.38 7.45
C ALA A 234 5.15 -14.11 8.31
N ALA A 235 5.24 -12.93 7.68
CA ALA A 235 5.25 -11.64 8.37
C ALA A 235 3.92 -11.31 9.07
N ALA A 236 2.79 -11.80 8.54
CA ALA A 236 1.47 -11.60 9.10
C ALA A 236 1.15 -12.54 10.27
N GLN A 237 2.07 -13.44 10.69
CA GLN A 237 1.87 -14.32 11.85
C GLN A 237 1.64 -13.46 13.11
N PRO A 238 0.67 -13.81 13.97
CA PRO A 238 0.57 -13.19 15.28
C PRO A 238 1.91 -13.33 15.99
N SER A 239 2.48 -12.22 16.48
CA SER A 239 3.71 -12.32 17.26
C SER A 239 3.43 -13.22 18.46
N SER A 240 4.21 -14.28 18.63
CA SER A 240 4.13 -15.24 19.73
C SER A 240 4.40 -14.64 21.12
N ARG A 241 4.43 -13.31 21.23
CA ARG A 241 4.75 -12.56 22.46
C ARG A 241 3.54 -12.21 23.33
N GLN A 242 2.32 -12.65 23.02
CA GLN A 242 1.15 -12.41 23.89
C GLN A 242 0.53 -13.69 24.47
N ALA A 243 1.29 -14.76 24.56
CA ALA A 243 0.95 -15.90 25.42
C ALA A 243 1.88 -15.87 26.64
N SER A 244 1.64 -14.96 27.56
CA SER A 244 2.09 -15.07 28.95
C SER A 244 0.86 -15.11 29.84
N PRO A 245 0.79 -16.10 30.77
CA PRO A 245 -0.37 -16.42 31.57
C PRO A 245 -0.76 -15.31 32.53
#